data_9f75b904195b80f619a9eb811fa0680f
#
_entry.id   9f75b904195b80f619a9eb811fa0680f
#
_cell.length_a   1.000
_cell.length_b   1.000
_cell.length_c   1.000
_cell.angle_alpha   90.00
_cell.angle_beta   90.00
_cell.angle_gamma   90.00
#
_symmetry.space_group_name_H-M   'P 1'
#
loop_
_entity.id
_entity.type
_entity.pdbx_description
1 polymer ?
#
loop_
_entity_poly.entity_id
_entity_poly.type
_entity_poly.pdbx_seq_one_letter_code
_entity_poly.pdbx_strand_id
1 'polypeptide(L)'
;MQITKEEVLAKCNAASKNTLMETLRIEVIDYGFDFLTARMPVNSKVYQPDGVLHGGATVALAESVGSFAAHIFIDTEAFFVRGIEISANHIRSVKEGFVYAKATFLHKGKTTQLLDIKVTDDNDNL
;
A
#
# COMPACT_ATOMS: atom_id res chain seq x y z
N MET A 1 -17.69 -14.42 11.88
CA MET A 1 -17.30 -13.32 12.77
C MET A 1 -16.66 -12.21 11.98
N GLN A 2 -17.11 -11.00 12.21
CA GLN A 2 -16.66 -9.86 11.46
C GLN A 2 -15.41 -9.26 12.10
N ILE A 3 -14.35 -9.08 11.31
CA ILE A 3 -13.13 -8.45 11.80
C ILE A 3 -13.32 -6.93 11.82
N THR A 4 -12.87 -6.27 12.88
CA THR A 4 -13.01 -4.83 13.00
C THR A 4 -11.88 -4.11 12.25
N LYS A 5 -12.11 -2.82 11.95
CA LYS A 5 -11.09 -1.97 11.33
C LYS A 5 -9.82 -1.96 12.18
N GLU A 6 -9.97 -1.79 13.49
CA GLU A 6 -8.83 -1.72 14.41
C GLU A 6 -8.02 -3.02 14.38
N GLU A 7 -8.69 -4.16 14.30
CA GLU A 7 -8.01 -5.46 14.23
C GLU A 7 -7.23 -5.60 12.91
N VAL A 8 -7.81 -5.15 11.79
CA VAL A 8 -7.14 -5.20 10.49
C VAL A 8 -5.90 -4.34 10.50
N LEU A 9 -6.01 -3.09 10.98
CA LEU A 9 -4.88 -2.16 11.04
C LEU A 9 -3.78 -2.72 11.94
N ALA A 10 -4.14 -3.22 13.11
CA ALA A 10 -3.16 -3.78 14.04
C ALA A 10 -2.43 -4.99 13.45
N LYS A 11 -3.15 -5.86 12.77
CA LYS A 11 -2.57 -7.06 12.16
C LYS A 11 -1.59 -6.71 11.05
N CYS A 12 -1.97 -5.79 10.16
CA CYS A 12 -1.11 -5.35 9.07
C CYS A 12 0.16 -4.68 9.60
N ASN A 13 0.01 -3.78 10.56
CA ASN A 13 1.15 -3.04 11.08
C ASN A 13 2.07 -3.93 11.92
N ALA A 14 1.52 -4.93 12.60
CA ALA A 14 2.35 -5.91 13.30
C ALA A 14 3.14 -6.78 12.32
N ALA A 15 2.54 -7.17 11.21
CA ALA A 15 3.20 -7.97 10.19
C ALA A 15 4.33 -7.21 9.48
N SER A 16 4.30 -5.88 9.55
CA SER A 16 5.33 -5.04 8.91
C SER A 16 6.65 -5.01 9.67
N LYS A 17 6.68 -5.44 10.94
CA LYS A 17 7.90 -5.40 11.74
C LYS A 17 9.00 -6.26 11.12
N ASN A 18 10.21 -5.71 11.09
CA ASN A 18 11.41 -6.37 10.52
C ASN A 18 11.27 -6.67 9.03
N THR A 19 10.53 -5.83 8.31
CA THR A 19 10.36 -5.95 6.87
C THR A 19 10.69 -4.62 6.21
N LEU A 20 10.68 -4.60 4.87
CA LEU A 20 10.87 -3.38 4.10
C LEU A 20 9.83 -2.32 4.47
N MET A 21 8.61 -2.73 4.78
CA MET A 21 7.56 -1.78 5.15
C MET A 21 7.94 -1.00 6.41
N GLU A 22 8.56 -1.65 7.40
CA GLU A 22 9.05 -0.95 8.59
C GLU A 22 10.18 0.02 8.22
N THR A 23 11.11 -0.41 7.37
CA THR A 23 12.22 0.44 6.92
C THR A 23 11.71 1.70 6.25
N LEU A 24 10.70 1.59 5.41
CA LEU A 24 10.11 2.73 4.71
C LEU A 24 9.05 3.45 5.56
N ARG A 25 8.75 2.93 6.73
CA ARG A 25 7.75 3.45 7.66
C ARG A 25 6.35 3.49 7.05
N ILE A 26 6.03 2.45 6.28
CA ILE A 26 4.69 2.27 5.71
C ILE A 26 3.74 1.82 6.83
N GLU A 27 2.62 2.51 6.92
CA GLU A 27 1.62 2.27 7.95
C GLU A 27 0.25 2.12 7.31
N VAL A 28 -0.45 1.03 7.62
CA VAL A 28 -1.84 0.85 7.19
C VAL A 28 -2.72 1.68 8.12
N ILE A 29 -3.52 2.57 7.55
CA ILE A 29 -4.25 3.58 8.32
C ILE A 29 -5.75 3.55 8.15
N ASP A 30 -6.27 2.87 7.15
CA ASP A 30 -7.71 2.81 6.93
C ASP A 30 -8.10 1.52 6.24
N TYR A 31 -9.32 1.08 6.51
CA TYR A 31 -9.87 -0.16 5.98
C TYR A 31 -11.37 0.01 5.84
N GLY A 32 -11.92 -0.40 4.72
CA GLY A 32 -13.34 -0.36 4.49
C GLY A 32 -13.82 -1.60 3.75
N PHE A 33 -15.05 -1.56 3.32
CA PHE A 33 -15.72 -2.70 2.67
C PHE A 33 -14.92 -3.24 1.47
N ASP A 34 -14.37 -2.33 0.66
CA ASP A 34 -13.73 -2.71 -0.59
C ASP A 34 -12.38 -2.03 -0.79
N PHE A 35 -11.77 -1.49 0.26
CA PHE A 35 -10.50 -0.78 0.13
C PHE A 35 -9.61 -0.94 1.35
N LEU A 36 -8.34 -0.68 1.11
CA LEU A 36 -7.32 -0.59 2.16
C LEU A 36 -6.43 0.59 1.83
N THR A 37 -6.10 1.41 2.84
CA THR A 37 -5.23 2.58 2.65
C THR A 37 -4.01 2.47 3.56
N ALA A 38 -2.84 2.78 3.00
CA ALA A 38 -1.59 2.88 3.74
C ALA A 38 -0.95 4.22 3.42
N ARG A 39 -0.03 4.66 4.28
CA ARG A 39 0.73 5.89 4.04
C ARG A 39 2.20 5.66 4.32
N MET A 40 3.02 6.55 3.76
CA MET A 40 4.47 6.53 3.94
C MET A 40 4.96 7.96 4.10
N PRO A 41 5.81 8.25 5.10
CA PRO A 41 6.38 9.58 5.23
C PRO A 41 7.40 9.85 4.14
N VAL A 42 7.44 11.08 3.65
CA VAL A 42 8.36 11.51 2.61
C VAL A 42 9.47 12.33 3.26
N ASN A 43 10.68 11.79 3.25
CA ASN A 43 11.87 12.44 3.81
C ASN A 43 13.10 11.94 3.03
N SER A 44 14.28 12.38 3.44
CA SER A 44 15.52 12.09 2.71
C SER A 44 15.82 10.60 2.56
N LYS A 45 15.27 9.75 3.43
CA LYS A 45 15.51 8.31 3.35
C LYS A 45 14.83 7.66 2.15
N VAL A 46 13.85 8.34 1.55
CA VAL A 46 13.12 7.84 0.38
C VAL A 46 13.25 8.78 -0.80
N TYR A 47 14.25 9.67 -0.79
CA TYR A 47 14.49 10.58 -1.91
C TYR A 47 15.30 9.93 -3.02
N GLN A 48 15.03 10.36 -4.24
CA GLN A 48 15.95 10.17 -5.35
C GLN A 48 16.97 11.34 -5.37
N PRO A 49 18.01 11.28 -6.23
CA PRO A 49 19.12 12.26 -6.14
C PRO A 49 18.71 13.73 -6.25
N ASP A 50 17.64 14.07 -6.93
CA ASP A 50 17.19 15.45 -7.08
C ASP A 50 16.32 15.94 -5.92
N GLY A 51 16.23 15.18 -4.82
CA GLY A 51 15.60 15.65 -3.60
C GLY A 51 14.08 15.54 -3.55
N VAL A 52 13.50 14.66 -4.35
CA VAL A 52 12.06 14.37 -4.29
C VAL A 52 11.88 12.88 -4.07
N LEU A 53 10.65 12.49 -3.73
CA LEU A 53 10.31 11.08 -3.48
C LEU A 53 10.71 10.20 -4.65
N HIS A 54 11.43 9.13 -4.33
CA HIS A 54 11.87 8.13 -5.30
C HIS A 54 10.66 7.35 -5.83
N GLY A 55 10.56 7.23 -7.15
CA GLY A 55 9.46 6.48 -7.76
C GLY A 55 9.36 5.04 -7.28
N GLY A 56 10.51 4.39 -7.08
CA GLY A 56 10.54 3.04 -6.55
C GLY A 56 9.98 2.92 -5.13
N ALA A 57 10.16 3.96 -4.31
CA ALA A 57 9.58 3.98 -2.97
C ALA A 57 8.04 4.07 -3.06
N THR A 58 7.53 4.88 -3.98
CA THR A 58 6.10 4.95 -4.24
C THR A 58 5.55 3.58 -4.69
N VAL A 59 6.26 2.91 -5.57
CA VAL A 59 5.87 1.57 -6.03
C VAL A 59 5.90 0.57 -4.88
N ALA A 60 6.91 0.65 -4.00
CA ALA A 60 6.98 -0.21 -2.82
C ALA A 60 5.76 -0.02 -1.92
N LEU A 61 5.35 1.23 -1.70
CA LEU A 61 4.13 1.52 -0.94
C LEU A 61 2.90 0.91 -1.62
N ALA A 62 2.77 1.13 -2.91
CA ALA A 62 1.62 0.62 -3.67
C ALA A 62 1.57 -0.92 -3.64
N GLU A 63 2.71 -1.55 -3.86
CA GLU A 63 2.78 -3.01 -3.84
C GLU A 63 2.48 -3.57 -2.46
N SER A 64 2.95 -2.90 -1.41
CA SER A 64 2.70 -3.31 -0.03
C SER A 64 1.22 -3.25 0.32
N VAL A 65 0.55 -2.14 0.00
CA VAL A 65 -0.88 -2.02 0.31
C VAL A 65 -1.72 -2.97 -0.52
N GLY A 66 -1.33 -3.19 -1.78
CA GLY A 66 -2.01 -4.16 -2.65
C GLY A 66 -1.88 -5.57 -2.13
N SER A 67 -0.71 -5.95 -1.66
CA SER A 67 -0.47 -7.26 -1.08
C SER A 67 -1.27 -7.47 0.20
N PHE A 68 -1.28 -6.48 1.10
CA PHE A 68 -2.11 -6.56 2.31
C PHE A 68 -3.60 -6.67 1.96
N ALA A 69 -4.07 -5.90 0.98
CA ALA A 69 -5.46 -5.96 0.55
C ALA A 69 -5.81 -7.37 0.06
N ALA A 70 -4.94 -7.97 -0.73
CA ALA A 70 -5.17 -9.33 -1.21
C ALA A 70 -5.26 -10.32 -0.06
N HIS A 71 -4.38 -10.19 0.95
CA HIS A 71 -4.40 -11.09 2.10
C HIS A 71 -5.65 -10.93 2.96
N ILE A 72 -6.22 -9.72 3.01
CA ILE A 72 -7.38 -9.43 3.85
C ILE A 72 -8.68 -9.84 3.17
N PHE A 73 -8.80 -9.55 1.87
CA PHE A 73 -10.05 -9.75 1.14
C PHE A 73 -10.16 -11.12 0.46
N ILE A 74 -9.12 -11.94 0.54
CA ILE A 74 -9.08 -13.26 -0.08
C ILE A 74 -8.76 -14.29 1.00
N ASP A 75 -9.25 -15.52 0.82
CA ASP A 75 -9.00 -16.61 1.76
C ASP A 75 -7.54 -17.05 1.65
N THR A 76 -6.71 -16.56 2.58
CA THR A 76 -5.28 -16.89 2.61
C THR A 76 -4.96 -18.19 3.34
N GLU A 77 -5.94 -18.82 3.98
CA GLU A 77 -5.73 -20.15 4.58
C GLU A 77 -5.52 -21.19 3.50
N ALA A 78 -6.19 -21.03 2.36
CA ALA A 78 -6.11 -21.97 1.24
C ALA A 78 -5.06 -21.58 0.20
N PHE A 79 -4.59 -20.31 0.19
CA PHE A 79 -3.74 -19.82 -0.90
C PHE A 79 -2.62 -18.92 -0.38
N PHE A 80 -1.46 -18.99 -1.06
CA PHE A 80 -0.42 -17.99 -0.93
C PHE A 80 -0.66 -16.89 -1.96
N VAL A 81 -0.40 -15.64 -1.54
CA VAL A 81 -0.54 -14.48 -2.42
C VAL A 81 0.84 -13.95 -2.77
N ARG A 82 1.08 -13.74 -4.07
CA ARG A 82 2.31 -13.14 -4.57
C ARG A 82 1.98 -12.13 -5.65
N GLY A 83 2.70 -11.01 -5.65
CA GLY A 83 2.62 -10.06 -6.74
C GLY A 83 3.30 -10.64 -7.97
N ILE A 84 2.67 -10.51 -9.12
CA ILE A 84 3.24 -11.00 -10.38
C ILE A 84 3.51 -9.89 -11.38
N GLU A 85 2.89 -8.73 -11.19
CA GLU A 85 3.10 -7.60 -12.09
C GLU A 85 2.64 -6.32 -11.40
N ILE A 86 3.36 -5.23 -11.63
CA ILE A 86 2.93 -3.91 -11.22
C ILE A 86 3.41 -2.91 -12.28
N SER A 87 2.55 -1.97 -12.64
CA SER A 87 2.92 -0.85 -13.47
C SER A 87 2.45 0.44 -12.82
N ALA A 88 3.17 1.52 -13.04
CA ALA A 88 2.90 2.78 -12.36
C ALA A 88 3.12 3.95 -13.30
N ASN A 89 2.30 5.00 -13.12
CA ASN A 89 2.47 6.28 -13.77
C ASN A 89 2.69 7.33 -12.68
N HIS A 90 3.86 7.95 -12.71
CA HIS A 90 4.22 8.97 -11.73
C HIS A 90 3.89 10.33 -12.32
N ILE A 91 2.90 11.00 -11.73
CA ILE A 91 2.33 12.22 -12.30
C ILE A 91 2.92 13.47 -11.64
N ARG A 92 3.27 13.39 -10.37
CA ARG A 92 3.64 14.57 -9.58
C ARG A 92 4.76 14.24 -8.60
N SER A 93 5.67 15.20 -8.37
CA SER A 93 6.74 15.06 -7.38
C SER A 93 6.26 15.44 -6.00
N VAL A 94 6.80 14.78 -4.96
CA VAL A 94 6.50 15.08 -3.56
C VAL A 94 7.82 15.23 -2.81
N LYS A 95 7.94 16.28 -1.98
CA LYS A 95 9.16 16.56 -1.22
C LYS A 95 9.02 16.32 0.28
N GLU A 96 7.83 16.42 0.83
CA GLU A 96 7.60 16.34 2.27
C GLU A 96 6.19 15.85 2.56
N GLY A 97 5.90 15.66 3.84
CA GLY A 97 4.60 15.18 4.28
C GLY A 97 4.48 13.68 4.10
N PHE A 98 3.32 13.25 3.67
CA PHE A 98 3.02 11.83 3.46
C PHE A 98 2.48 11.61 2.06
N VAL A 99 2.62 10.40 1.57
CA VAL A 99 1.86 9.90 0.42
C VAL A 99 0.97 8.76 0.92
N TYR A 100 -0.22 8.69 0.35
CA TYR A 100 -1.28 7.77 0.73
C TYR A 100 -1.62 6.88 -0.46
N ALA A 101 -1.64 5.59 -0.25
CA ALA A 101 -1.98 4.63 -1.29
C ALA A 101 -3.27 3.92 -0.91
N LYS A 102 -4.28 4.05 -1.75
CA LYS A 102 -5.58 3.40 -1.55
C LYS A 102 -5.77 2.33 -2.60
N ALA A 103 -5.88 1.09 -2.15
CA ALA A 103 -6.05 -0.08 -3.02
C ALA A 103 -7.51 -0.48 -3.08
N THR A 104 -8.02 -0.65 -4.31
CA THR A 104 -9.35 -1.20 -4.56
C THR A 104 -9.22 -2.30 -5.61
N PHE A 105 -10.15 -3.25 -5.62
CA PHE A 105 -10.11 -4.34 -6.58
C PHE A 105 -10.84 -3.96 -7.86
N LEU A 106 -10.16 -4.12 -8.98
CA LEU A 106 -10.78 -4.07 -10.31
C LEU A 106 -11.32 -5.44 -10.71
N HIS A 107 -10.61 -6.49 -10.27
CA HIS A 107 -11.00 -7.86 -10.54
C HIS A 107 -10.57 -8.74 -9.38
N LYS A 108 -11.48 -9.53 -8.87
CA LYS A 108 -11.22 -10.46 -7.78
C LYS A 108 -11.53 -11.86 -8.30
N GLY A 109 -10.59 -12.42 -9.03
CA GLY A 109 -10.75 -13.71 -9.68
C GLY A 109 -10.36 -14.87 -8.79
N LYS A 110 -10.50 -16.05 -9.33
CA LYS A 110 -10.23 -17.30 -8.62
C LYS A 110 -8.75 -17.53 -8.38
N THR A 111 -7.92 -17.19 -9.39
CA THR A 111 -6.47 -17.42 -9.33
C THR A 111 -5.68 -16.13 -9.46
N THR A 112 -6.28 -15.06 -9.96
CA THR A 112 -5.61 -13.78 -10.11
C THR A 112 -6.52 -12.65 -9.67
N GLN A 113 -5.91 -11.58 -9.16
CA GLN A 113 -6.60 -10.36 -8.76
C GLN A 113 -5.91 -9.18 -9.42
N LEU A 114 -6.70 -8.17 -9.77
CA LEU A 114 -6.19 -6.93 -10.31
C LEU A 114 -6.67 -5.79 -9.43
N LEU A 115 -5.74 -4.97 -8.97
CA LEU A 115 -6.05 -3.84 -8.10
C LEU A 115 -5.72 -2.54 -8.78
N ASP A 116 -6.52 -1.53 -8.49
CA ASP A 116 -6.20 -0.14 -8.78
C ASP A 116 -5.70 0.50 -7.50
N ILE A 117 -4.55 1.16 -7.56
CA ILE A 117 -3.96 1.80 -6.39
C ILE A 117 -3.69 3.25 -6.72
N LYS A 118 -4.45 4.14 -6.09
CA LYS A 118 -4.27 5.57 -6.28
C LYS A 118 -3.39 6.11 -5.15
N VAL A 119 -2.33 6.80 -5.54
CA VAL A 119 -1.41 7.41 -4.58
C VAL A 119 -1.61 8.91 -4.62
N THR A 120 -1.87 9.50 -3.46
CA THR A 120 -2.14 10.94 -3.33
C THR A 120 -1.22 11.55 -2.28
N ASP A 121 -1.05 12.87 -2.34
CA ASP A 121 -0.29 13.61 -1.33
C ASP A 121 -1.21 14.12 -0.22
N ASP A 122 -0.66 14.94 0.71
CA ASP A 122 -1.43 15.49 1.82
C ASP A 122 -2.58 16.40 1.39
N ASN A 123 -2.58 16.86 0.14
CA ASN A 123 -3.63 17.73 -0.40
C ASN A 123 -4.56 16.99 -1.37
N ASP A 124 -4.55 15.65 -1.32
CA ASP A 124 -5.35 14.80 -2.20
C ASP A 124 -5.03 14.94 -3.69
N ASN A 125 -3.83 15.40 -4.02
CA ASN A 125 -3.37 15.44 -5.41
C ASN A 125 -2.83 14.08 -5.82
N LEU A 126 -3.33 13.61 -6.95
CA LEU A 126 -2.92 12.32 -7.51
C LEU A 126 -1.47 12.35 -7.99
#